data_7d5860441b2f7d5f5b51a02f9ed52e91
#
_entry.id   7d5860441b2f7d5f5b51a02f9ed52e91
#
_cell.length_a   1.000
_cell.length_b   1.000
_cell.length_c   1.000
_cell.angle_alpha   90.00
_cell.angle_beta   90.00
_cell.angle_gamma   90.00
#
_symmetry.space_group_name_H-M   'P 1'
#
loop_
_entity.id
_entity.type
_entity.pdbx_description
1 polymer ?
#
loop_
_entity_poly.entity_id
_entity_poly.type
_entity_poly.pdbx_seq_one_letter_code
_entity_poly.pdbx_strand_id
1 'polypeptide(L)'
;GAIEACGHKVLTLPEYQGKVKAEDVENYISNFYADDTYLHMVAPGMLYISFPTEYGTIYSKKELQDIHSVCKKWDIPLYIDGARLGYGLAAEGNDVSLQDIANLCDVFYIGGTKLGALFGEAVVVCNDSLLKNFFPLIKQHGALLAKGRLLGLQFECLFSNNLYERVSRHAVDMAMKIKQAFIAKGYNPVVNSNTNQQFFLLPND
;
A
#
# COMPACT_ATOMS: atom_id res chain seq x y z
N GLY A 1 7.12 12.74 6.00
CA GLY A 1 6.72 14.14 5.81
C GLY A 1 5.23 14.39 5.96
N ALA A 2 4.36 13.86 5.09
CA ALA A 2 2.91 14.17 5.11
C ALA A 2 2.23 13.75 6.42
N ILE A 3 2.55 12.59 6.95
CA ILE A 3 2.01 12.10 8.23
C ILE A 3 2.42 13.04 9.37
N GLU A 4 3.68 13.43 9.42
CA GLU A 4 4.21 14.32 10.46
C GLU A 4 3.70 15.76 10.31
N ALA A 5 3.46 16.21 9.07
CA ALA A 5 2.82 17.51 8.81
C ALA A 5 1.38 17.58 9.35
N CYS A 6 0.71 16.44 9.53
CA CYS A 6 -0.61 16.33 10.17
C CYS A 6 -0.53 16.19 11.70
N GLY A 7 0.66 16.33 12.31
CA GLY A 7 0.86 16.27 13.75
C GLY A 7 1.03 14.85 14.31
N HIS A 8 1.29 13.86 13.44
CA HIS A 8 1.52 12.47 13.85
C HIS A 8 2.99 12.09 13.70
N LYS A 9 3.49 11.24 14.58
CA LYS A 9 4.84 10.71 14.49
C LYS A 9 4.85 9.40 13.70
N VAL A 10 5.83 9.23 12.82
CA VAL A 10 6.09 7.93 12.19
C VAL A 10 6.91 7.07 13.16
N LEU A 11 6.36 5.91 13.53
CA LEU A 11 7.02 4.88 14.32
C LEU A 11 7.42 3.76 13.35
N THR A 12 8.73 3.50 13.25
CA THR A 12 9.25 2.53 12.28
C THR A 12 9.29 1.12 12.88
N LEU A 13 9.02 0.12 12.05
CA LEU A 13 9.12 -1.30 12.37
C LEU A 13 10.28 -1.93 11.57
N PRO A 14 10.84 -3.05 12.02
CA PRO A 14 11.73 -3.87 11.19
C PRO A 14 11.05 -4.25 9.87
N GLU A 15 11.81 -4.24 8.78
CA GLU A 15 11.31 -4.60 7.46
C GLU A 15 12.13 -5.72 6.84
N TYR A 16 11.48 -6.53 6.00
CA TYR A 16 12.07 -7.68 5.31
C TYR A 16 11.73 -7.55 3.82
N GLN A 17 12.64 -6.98 3.06
CA GLN A 17 12.43 -6.62 1.65
C GLN A 17 11.17 -5.73 1.47
N GLY A 18 11.00 -4.75 2.36
CA GLY A 18 9.89 -3.81 2.38
C GLY A 18 8.62 -4.29 3.08
N LYS A 19 8.55 -5.56 3.52
CA LYS A 19 7.40 -6.09 4.26
C LYS A 19 7.67 -6.06 5.77
N VAL A 20 6.62 -5.82 6.56
CA VAL A 20 6.63 -6.04 8.01
C VAL A 20 6.00 -7.40 8.33
N LYS A 21 6.40 -8.01 9.44
CA LYS A 21 5.79 -9.25 9.94
C LYS A 21 4.76 -8.93 11.02
N ALA A 22 3.69 -9.70 11.07
CA ALA A 22 2.67 -9.57 12.11
C ALA A 22 3.25 -9.70 13.53
N GLU A 23 4.26 -10.57 13.71
CA GLU A 23 4.98 -10.75 14.97
C GLU A 23 5.70 -9.45 15.42
N ASP A 24 6.35 -8.73 14.50
CA ASP A 24 7.04 -7.48 14.83
C ASP A 24 6.05 -6.39 15.23
N VAL A 25 4.88 -6.34 14.56
CA VAL A 25 3.78 -5.45 14.92
C VAL A 25 3.26 -5.76 16.33
N GLU A 26 2.97 -7.04 16.60
CA GLU A 26 2.52 -7.51 17.91
C GLU A 26 3.52 -7.17 19.02
N ASN A 27 4.79 -7.48 18.80
CA ASN A 27 5.86 -7.23 19.75
C ASN A 27 6.03 -5.73 20.02
N TYR A 28 5.96 -4.89 18.99
CA TYR A 28 6.07 -3.45 19.15
C TYR A 28 4.96 -2.90 20.05
N ILE A 29 3.70 -3.27 19.76
CA ILE A 29 2.54 -2.76 20.49
C ILE A 29 2.52 -3.31 21.92
N SER A 30 2.77 -4.61 22.11
CA SER A 30 2.79 -5.23 23.43
C SER A 30 3.88 -4.62 24.32
N ASN A 31 5.09 -4.39 23.79
CA ASN A 31 6.19 -3.75 24.51
C ASN A 31 5.86 -2.30 24.85
N PHE A 32 5.19 -1.57 23.95
CA PHE A 32 4.74 -0.21 24.21
C PHE A 32 3.82 -0.15 25.45
N TYR A 33 2.79 -1.01 25.49
CA TYR A 33 1.84 -1.01 26.61
C TYR A 33 2.37 -1.70 27.87
N ALA A 34 3.46 -2.46 27.79
CA ALA A 34 4.13 -3.03 28.96
C ALA A 34 5.08 -2.03 29.66
N ASP A 35 5.37 -0.90 29.06
CA ASP A 35 6.21 0.14 29.66
C ASP A 35 5.36 0.99 30.63
N ASP A 36 5.76 1.08 31.90
CA ASP A 36 5.04 1.84 32.93
C ASP A 36 4.90 3.33 32.59
N THR A 37 5.73 3.83 31.67
CA THR A 37 5.75 5.24 31.24
C THR A 37 5.07 5.47 29.89
N TYR A 38 4.38 4.49 29.32
CA TYR A 38 3.77 4.58 27.99
C TYR A 38 2.87 5.82 27.77
N LEU A 39 2.24 6.33 28.84
CA LEU A 39 1.42 7.53 28.78
C LEU A 39 2.19 8.80 28.42
N HIS A 40 3.53 8.80 28.54
CA HIS A 40 4.40 9.89 28.13
C HIS A 40 4.91 9.74 26.69
N MET A 41 4.60 8.62 26.00
CA MET A 41 5.09 8.30 24.69
C MET A 41 4.00 8.48 23.61
N VAL A 42 4.42 8.55 22.34
CA VAL A 42 3.49 8.56 21.22
C VAL A 42 2.94 7.16 21.04
N ALA A 43 1.64 7.01 21.26
CA ALA A 43 0.96 5.72 21.10
C ALA A 43 0.86 5.28 19.62
N PRO A 44 1.00 3.99 19.33
CA PRO A 44 0.67 3.45 18.01
C PRO A 44 -0.83 3.61 17.74
N GLY A 45 -1.17 4.35 16.69
CA GLY A 45 -2.56 4.69 16.38
C GLY A 45 -3.05 4.16 15.03
N MET A 46 -2.14 3.70 14.17
CA MET A 46 -2.46 3.11 12.86
C MET A 46 -1.26 2.34 12.35
N LEU A 47 -1.49 1.19 11.74
CA LEU A 47 -0.47 0.50 10.94
C LEU A 47 -0.62 0.90 9.48
N TYR A 48 0.48 1.34 8.88
CA TYR A 48 0.56 1.72 7.47
C TYR A 48 1.53 0.79 6.75
N ILE A 49 1.05 0.11 5.69
CA ILE A 49 1.87 -0.75 4.82
C ILE A 49 1.61 -0.40 3.35
N SER A 50 2.58 -0.69 2.47
CA SER A 50 2.42 -0.53 1.02
C SER A 50 2.15 -1.88 0.35
N PHE A 51 1.21 -1.91 -0.63
CA PHE A 51 0.96 -3.10 -1.46
C PHE A 51 0.86 -2.71 -2.94
N PRO A 52 1.80 -3.19 -3.80
CA PRO A 52 3.08 -3.81 -3.45
C PRO A 52 3.99 -2.87 -2.67
N THR A 53 5.03 -3.41 -2.03
CA THR A 53 6.01 -2.60 -1.31
C THR A 53 6.84 -1.73 -2.25
N GLU A 54 7.61 -0.80 -1.72
CA GLU A 54 8.52 0.05 -2.49
C GLU A 54 9.61 -0.76 -3.23
N TYR A 55 9.94 -1.97 -2.75
CA TYR A 55 10.86 -2.90 -3.42
C TYR A 55 10.17 -3.80 -4.44
N GLY A 56 8.87 -3.66 -4.63
CA GLY A 56 8.10 -4.48 -5.56
C GLY A 56 7.77 -5.89 -5.03
N THR A 57 7.97 -6.14 -3.75
CA THR A 57 7.50 -7.37 -3.11
C THR A 57 6.00 -7.29 -2.80
N ILE A 58 5.34 -8.42 -2.69
CA ILE A 58 3.92 -8.51 -2.37
C ILE A 58 3.70 -9.29 -1.09
N TYR A 59 2.70 -8.90 -0.32
CA TYR A 59 2.21 -9.71 0.78
C TYR A 59 1.35 -10.84 0.23
N SER A 60 1.50 -12.04 0.75
CA SER A 60 0.52 -13.11 0.54
C SER A 60 -0.77 -12.82 1.33
N LYS A 61 -1.86 -13.46 0.93
CA LYS A 61 -3.13 -13.37 1.66
C LYS A 61 -2.98 -13.76 3.13
N LYS A 62 -2.17 -14.78 3.42
CA LYS A 62 -1.89 -15.22 4.79
C LYS A 62 -1.16 -14.14 5.60
N GLU A 63 -0.14 -13.49 5.04
CA GLU A 63 0.57 -12.41 5.71
C GLU A 63 -0.37 -11.23 6.03
N LEU A 64 -1.25 -10.86 5.10
CA LEU A 64 -2.25 -9.80 5.33
C LEU A 64 -3.25 -10.20 6.41
N GLN A 65 -3.71 -11.45 6.42
CA GLN A 65 -4.61 -11.97 7.46
C GLN A 65 -3.97 -11.93 8.85
N ASP A 66 -2.70 -12.28 8.95
CA ASP A 66 -1.97 -12.26 10.22
C ASP A 66 -1.80 -10.83 10.74
N ILE A 67 -1.41 -9.90 9.86
CA ILE A 67 -1.31 -8.47 10.18
C ILE A 67 -2.68 -7.92 10.59
N HIS A 68 -3.73 -8.21 9.82
CA HIS A 68 -5.10 -7.79 10.15
C HIS A 68 -5.53 -8.29 11.53
N SER A 69 -5.22 -9.54 11.85
CA SER A 69 -5.57 -10.14 13.15
C SER A 69 -4.90 -9.41 14.32
N VAL A 70 -3.63 -9.02 14.17
CA VAL A 70 -2.92 -8.22 15.16
C VAL A 70 -3.56 -6.82 15.27
N CYS A 71 -3.83 -6.16 14.16
CA CYS A 71 -4.46 -4.85 14.15
C CYS A 71 -5.83 -4.88 14.86
N LYS A 72 -6.66 -5.90 14.60
CA LYS A 72 -7.95 -6.07 15.26
C LYS A 72 -7.83 -6.36 16.76
N LYS A 73 -6.84 -7.16 17.16
CA LYS A 73 -6.56 -7.45 18.58
C LYS A 73 -6.27 -6.18 19.37
N TRP A 74 -5.54 -5.24 18.78
CA TRP A 74 -5.10 -4.01 19.44
C TRP A 74 -5.98 -2.79 19.12
N ASP A 75 -7.08 -2.98 18.39
CA ASP A 75 -7.98 -1.91 17.93
C ASP A 75 -7.24 -0.78 17.19
N ILE A 76 -6.32 -1.16 16.33
CA ILE A 76 -5.53 -0.23 15.50
C ILE A 76 -5.97 -0.38 14.04
N PRO A 77 -6.37 0.70 13.34
CA PRO A 77 -6.70 0.65 11.93
C PRO A 77 -5.50 0.20 11.09
N LEU A 78 -5.75 -0.66 10.10
CA LEU A 78 -4.81 -1.02 9.06
C LEU A 78 -5.06 -0.18 7.81
N TYR A 79 -4.04 0.57 7.38
CA TYR A 79 -4.05 1.34 6.15
C TYR A 79 -3.12 0.70 5.11
N ILE A 80 -3.63 0.47 3.89
CA ILE A 80 -2.84 -0.07 2.78
C ILE A 80 -2.62 1.01 1.71
N ASP A 81 -1.36 1.41 1.55
CA ASP A 81 -0.92 2.26 0.45
C ASP A 81 -0.90 1.46 -0.86
N GLY A 82 -1.86 1.74 -1.71
CA GLY A 82 -2.02 1.09 -3.01
C GLY A 82 -1.54 1.95 -4.19
N ALA A 83 -0.49 2.77 -4.02
CA ALA A 83 0.05 3.62 -5.10
C ALA A 83 0.38 2.84 -6.39
N ARG A 84 0.67 1.55 -6.25
CA ARG A 84 0.96 0.63 -7.34
C ARG A 84 0.09 -0.64 -7.28
N LEU A 85 -1.09 -0.52 -6.68
CA LEU A 85 -1.97 -1.65 -6.36
C LEU A 85 -2.20 -2.59 -7.53
N GLY A 86 -2.55 -2.06 -8.69
CA GLY A 86 -2.80 -2.87 -9.88
C GLY A 86 -1.62 -3.74 -10.29
N TYR A 87 -0.40 -3.24 -10.13
CA TYR A 87 0.81 -4.02 -10.43
C TYR A 87 1.03 -5.18 -9.45
N GLY A 88 0.70 -4.98 -8.18
CA GLY A 88 0.72 -6.05 -7.17
C GLY A 88 -0.34 -7.11 -7.47
N LEU A 89 -1.57 -6.68 -7.79
CA LEU A 89 -2.67 -7.60 -8.14
C LEU A 89 -2.38 -8.38 -9.42
N ALA A 90 -1.64 -7.78 -10.37
CA ALA A 90 -1.25 -8.42 -11.64
C ALA A 90 0.03 -9.26 -11.54
N ALA A 91 0.78 -9.22 -10.44
CA ALA A 91 2.05 -9.92 -10.29
C ALA A 91 1.86 -11.43 -10.31
N GLU A 92 2.83 -12.14 -10.91
CA GLU A 92 2.87 -13.61 -10.82
C GLU A 92 3.08 -14.05 -9.36
N GLY A 93 2.33 -15.05 -8.93
CA GLY A 93 2.34 -15.55 -7.55
C GLY A 93 1.51 -14.74 -6.56
N ASN A 94 0.79 -13.71 -7.03
CA ASN A 94 -0.18 -13.01 -6.19
C ASN A 94 -1.41 -13.89 -5.91
N ASP A 95 -1.78 -14.03 -4.63
CA ASP A 95 -2.95 -14.76 -4.14
C ASP A 95 -4.00 -13.85 -3.49
N VAL A 96 -3.82 -12.51 -3.65
CA VAL A 96 -4.69 -11.48 -3.06
C VAL A 96 -5.55 -10.84 -4.14
N SER A 97 -6.84 -10.74 -3.90
CA SER A 97 -7.79 -9.98 -4.72
C SER A 97 -8.05 -8.59 -4.13
N LEU A 98 -8.66 -7.71 -4.95
CA LEU A 98 -9.13 -6.40 -4.45
C LEU A 98 -10.16 -6.56 -3.32
N GLN A 99 -11.00 -7.60 -3.40
CA GLN A 99 -11.98 -7.93 -2.36
C GLN A 99 -11.29 -8.39 -1.07
N ASP A 100 -10.18 -9.14 -1.17
CA ASP A 100 -9.40 -9.55 0.00
C ASP A 100 -8.80 -8.33 0.71
N ILE A 101 -8.26 -7.37 -0.06
CA ILE A 101 -7.74 -6.11 0.50
C ILE A 101 -8.84 -5.37 1.25
N ALA A 102 -10.02 -5.20 0.63
CA ALA A 102 -11.15 -4.52 1.26
C ALA A 102 -11.64 -5.21 2.55
N ASN A 103 -11.52 -6.54 2.63
CA ASN A 103 -11.91 -7.30 3.80
C ASN A 103 -10.84 -7.34 4.90
N LEU A 104 -9.58 -7.07 4.56
CA LEU A 104 -8.43 -7.22 5.46
C LEU A 104 -7.81 -5.90 5.90
N CYS A 105 -8.36 -4.76 5.50
CA CYS A 105 -7.90 -3.46 5.98
C CYS A 105 -9.08 -2.54 6.33
N ASP A 106 -8.80 -1.45 7.01
CA ASP A 106 -9.80 -0.44 7.38
C ASP A 106 -9.87 0.67 6.33
N VAL A 107 -8.73 0.99 5.70
CA VAL A 107 -8.63 1.97 4.60
C VAL A 107 -7.55 1.50 3.63
N PHE A 108 -7.81 1.70 2.35
CA PHE A 108 -6.75 1.60 1.33
C PHE A 108 -6.98 2.64 0.24
N TYR A 109 -5.96 2.94 -0.54
CA TYR A 109 -6.19 3.69 -1.75
C TYR A 109 -5.78 2.93 -3.00
N ILE A 110 -6.47 3.24 -4.08
CA ILE A 110 -6.23 2.68 -5.40
C ILE A 110 -5.43 3.71 -6.19
N GLY A 111 -4.18 3.37 -6.49
CA GLY A 111 -3.31 4.21 -7.29
C GLY A 111 -3.89 4.43 -8.69
N GLY A 112 -4.03 5.69 -9.09
CA GLY A 112 -4.52 6.06 -10.43
C GLY A 112 -3.40 6.62 -11.31
N THR A 113 -2.60 7.52 -10.78
CA THR A 113 -1.60 8.28 -11.56
C THR A 113 -0.49 7.44 -12.18
N LYS A 114 -0.14 6.30 -11.59
CA LYS A 114 0.83 5.35 -12.14
C LYS A 114 0.19 4.33 -13.10
N LEU A 115 -1.13 4.29 -13.18
CA LEU A 115 -1.93 3.27 -13.88
C LEU A 115 -2.88 3.86 -14.93
N GLY A 116 -2.56 5.05 -15.43
CA GLY A 116 -3.24 5.66 -16.58
C GLY A 116 -4.20 6.79 -16.25
N ALA A 117 -4.47 7.10 -14.98
CA ALA A 117 -5.18 8.31 -14.63
C ALA A 117 -4.30 9.54 -14.88
N LEU A 118 -4.89 10.65 -15.32
CA LEU A 118 -4.19 11.92 -15.52
C LEU A 118 -3.79 12.55 -14.18
N PHE A 119 -4.61 12.36 -13.15
CA PHE A 119 -4.38 12.88 -11.80
C PHE A 119 -5.29 12.16 -10.78
N GLY A 120 -4.87 12.16 -9.53
CA GLY A 120 -5.69 11.69 -8.40
C GLY A 120 -5.58 10.20 -8.13
N GLU A 121 -6.12 9.86 -6.97
CA GLU A 121 -6.17 8.53 -6.41
C GLU A 121 -7.58 8.30 -5.86
N ALA A 122 -8.02 7.04 -5.72
CA ALA A 122 -9.30 6.71 -5.08
C ALA A 122 -9.06 6.13 -3.69
N VAL A 123 -9.52 6.81 -2.65
CA VAL A 123 -9.46 6.32 -1.27
C VAL A 123 -10.71 5.50 -0.99
N VAL A 124 -10.52 4.27 -0.53
CA VAL A 124 -11.60 3.35 -0.14
C VAL A 124 -11.56 3.19 1.38
N VAL A 125 -12.64 3.57 2.04
CA VAL A 125 -12.82 3.40 3.48
C VAL A 125 -13.70 2.18 3.71
N CYS A 126 -13.14 1.13 4.31
CA CYS A 126 -13.83 -0.15 4.57
C CYS A 126 -14.44 -0.18 5.97
N ASN A 127 -13.99 0.72 6.86
CA ASN A 127 -14.46 0.84 8.23
C ASN A 127 -15.17 2.18 8.41
N ASP A 128 -16.50 2.17 8.41
CA ASP A 128 -17.34 3.38 8.49
C ASP A 128 -17.11 4.19 9.78
N SER A 129 -16.60 3.59 10.85
CA SER A 129 -16.31 4.30 12.10
C SER A 129 -15.25 5.40 11.92
N LEU A 130 -14.40 5.26 10.90
CA LEU A 130 -13.35 6.24 10.54
C LEU A 130 -13.89 7.46 9.78
N LEU A 131 -15.13 7.41 9.30
CA LEU A 131 -15.74 8.51 8.54
C LEU A 131 -16.24 9.67 9.41
N LYS A 132 -16.17 9.54 10.73
CA LYS A 132 -16.58 10.62 11.65
C LYS A 132 -15.75 11.87 11.39
N ASN A 133 -16.43 12.98 11.04
CA ASN A 133 -15.82 14.27 10.68
C ASN A 133 -14.93 14.23 9.39
N PHE A 134 -15.01 13.17 8.58
CA PHE A 134 -14.18 13.03 7.38
C PHE A 134 -14.45 14.14 6.36
N PHE A 135 -15.73 14.49 6.14
CA PHE A 135 -16.08 15.54 5.17
C PHE A 135 -15.50 16.93 5.53
N PRO A 136 -15.61 17.43 6.79
CA PRO A 136 -14.90 18.64 7.20
C PRO A 136 -13.39 18.57 7.02
N LEU A 137 -12.78 17.41 7.29
CA LEU A 137 -11.33 17.22 7.10
C LEU A 137 -10.93 17.31 5.63
N ILE A 138 -11.67 16.68 4.71
CA ILE A 138 -11.46 16.81 3.26
C ILE A 138 -11.48 18.29 2.86
N LYS A 139 -12.48 19.03 3.32
CA LYS A 139 -12.63 20.46 3.02
C LYS A 139 -11.49 21.30 3.59
N GLN A 140 -11.11 21.04 4.84
CA GLN A 140 -10.03 21.75 5.54
C GLN A 140 -8.68 21.59 4.83
N HIS A 141 -8.41 20.40 4.28
CA HIS A 141 -7.18 20.10 3.55
C HIS A 141 -7.24 20.43 2.05
N GLY A 142 -8.29 21.12 1.59
CA GLY A 142 -8.42 21.55 0.20
C GLY A 142 -8.74 20.45 -0.80
N ALA A 143 -9.12 19.25 -0.32
CA ALA A 143 -9.41 18.10 -1.17
C ALA A 143 -10.88 18.01 -1.65
N LEU A 144 -11.75 18.93 -1.23
CA LEU A 144 -13.12 19.03 -1.71
C LEU A 144 -13.17 19.90 -2.98
N LEU A 145 -13.05 19.25 -4.13
CA LEU A 145 -13.03 19.92 -5.43
C LEU A 145 -14.46 20.21 -5.93
N ALA A 146 -14.71 21.44 -6.43
CA ALA A 146 -16.00 21.81 -7.03
C ALA A 146 -16.35 20.96 -8.27
N LYS A 147 -15.37 20.44 -8.97
CA LYS A 147 -15.49 19.58 -10.16
C LYS A 147 -14.90 18.18 -9.90
N GLY A 148 -15.09 17.65 -8.71
CA GLY A 148 -14.58 16.33 -8.30
C GLY A 148 -15.01 15.17 -9.19
N ARG A 149 -16.13 15.31 -9.93
CA ARG A 149 -16.53 14.31 -10.94
C ARG A 149 -15.45 13.99 -11.99
N LEU A 150 -14.52 14.92 -12.25
CA LEU A 150 -13.43 14.70 -13.20
C LEU A 150 -12.48 13.61 -12.70
N LEU A 151 -12.28 13.51 -11.39
CA LEU A 151 -11.56 12.40 -10.76
C LEU A 151 -12.37 11.11 -10.89
N GLY A 152 -13.66 11.14 -10.57
CA GLY A 152 -14.54 9.98 -10.65
C GLY A 152 -14.62 9.37 -12.05
N LEU A 153 -14.72 10.20 -13.09
CA LEU A 153 -14.75 9.74 -14.49
C LEU A 153 -13.50 8.95 -14.89
N GLN A 154 -12.32 9.30 -14.38
CA GLN A 154 -11.09 8.54 -14.64
C GLN A 154 -11.17 7.14 -14.06
N PHE A 155 -11.65 7.01 -12.80
CA PHE A 155 -11.80 5.72 -12.15
C PHE A 155 -12.96 4.90 -12.78
N GLU A 156 -14.05 5.54 -13.16
CA GLU A 156 -15.10 4.88 -13.94
C GLU A 156 -14.54 4.28 -15.24
N CYS A 157 -13.74 5.05 -15.98
CA CYS A 157 -13.07 4.58 -17.18
C CYS A 157 -12.10 3.42 -16.88
N LEU A 158 -11.24 3.57 -15.86
CA LEU A 158 -10.25 2.55 -15.48
C LEU A 158 -10.89 1.22 -15.04
N PHE A 159 -12.03 1.30 -14.33
CA PHE A 159 -12.72 0.10 -13.87
C PHE A 159 -13.75 -0.44 -14.90
N SER A 160 -13.96 0.26 -16.01
CA SER A 160 -14.79 -0.24 -17.10
C SER A 160 -14.03 -1.25 -17.96
N ASN A 161 -14.69 -2.34 -18.35
CA ASN A 161 -14.14 -3.37 -19.23
C ASN A 161 -12.76 -3.92 -18.78
N ASN A 162 -12.53 -4.00 -17.49
CA ASN A 162 -11.29 -4.50 -16.87
C ASN A 162 -10.03 -3.71 -17.34
N LEU A 163 -10.16 -2.42 -17.67
CA LEU A 163 -9.04 -1.64 -18.19
C LEU A 163 -7.92 -1.54 -17.16
N TYR A 164 -8.24 -1.30 -15.88
CA TYR A 164 -7.26 -1.22 -14.79
C TYR A 164 -6.38 -2.47 -14.70
N GLU A 165 -7.01 -3.66 -14.77
CA GLU A 165 -6.30 -4.94 -14.76
C GLU A 165 -5.43 -5.13 -16.01
N ARG A 166 -5.98 -4.83 -17.20
CA ARG A 166 -5.24 -4.99 -18.48
C ARG A 166 -4.01 -4.09 -18.55
N VAL A 167 -4.15 -2.82 -18.14
CA VAL A 167 -3.03 -1.86 -18.10
C VAL A 167 -1.97 -2.33 -17.10
N SER A 168 -2.42 -2.80 -15.94
CA SER A 168 -1.53 -3.33 -14.90
C SER A 168 -0.76 -4.56 -15.38
N ARG A 169 -1.45 -5.52 -15.99
CA ARG A 169 -0.83 -6.73 -16.56
C ARG A 169 0.19 -6.38 -17.62
N HIS A 170 -0.19 -5.51 -18.57
CA HIS A 170 0.74 -5.09 -19.62
C HIS A 170 2.02 -4.48 -19.06
N ALA A 171 1.93 -3.61 -18.07
CA ALA A 171 3.10 -2.98 -17.45
C ALA A 171 3.98 -4.01 -16.74
N VAL A 172 3.39 -4.97 -16.03
CA VAL A 172 4.13 -6.06 -15.37
C VAL A 172 4.82 -6.94 -16.41
N ASP A 173 4.14 -7.31 -17.50
CA ASP A 173 4.72 -8.12 -18.57
C ASP A 173 5.93 -7.43 -19.23
N MET A 174 5.86 -6.10 -19.42
CA MET A 174 6.99 -5.32 -19.95
C MET A 174 8.15 -5.28 -18.95
N ALA A 175 7.87 -5.09 -17.66
CA ALA A 175 8.87 -5.13 -16.60
C ALA A 175 9.56 -6.50 -16.54
N MET A 176 8.81 -7.60 -16.69
CA MET A 176 9.39 -8.95 -16.72
C MET A 176 10.30 -9.16 -17.94
N LYS A 177 9.98 -8.61 -19.10
CA LYS A 177 10.90 -8.65 -20.27
C LYS A 177 12.21 -7.93 -19.98
N ILE A 178 12.15 -6.75 -19.35
CA ILE A 178 13.34 -6.01 -18.92
C ILE A 178 14.15 -6.83 -17.92
N LYS A 179 13.49 -7.39 -16.90
CA LYS A 179 14.13 -8.27 -15.91
C LYS A 179 14.90 -9.41 -16.56
N GLN A 180 14.26 -10.13 -17.48
CA GLN A 180 14.87 -11.25 -18.18
C GLN A 180 16.08 -10.80 -19.05
N ALA A 181 15.98 -9.63 -19.70
CA ALA A 181 17.09 -9.10 -20.49
C ALA A 181 18.31 -8.78 -19.62
N PHE A 182 18.12 -8.24 -18.41
CA PHE A 182 19.23 -8.00 -17.48
C PHE A 182 19.82 -9.30 -16.96
N ILE A 183 18.99 -10.26 -16.59
CA ILE A 183 19.44 -11.60 -16.13
C ILE A 183 20.23 -12.30 -17.23
N ALA A 184 19.78 -12.26 -18.49
CA ALA A 184 20.48 -12.85 -19.63
C ALA A 184 21.86 -12.22 -19.88
N LYS A 185 22.08 -10.98 -19.41
CA LYS A 185 23.37 -10.29 -19.45
C LYS A 185 24.24 -10.53 -18.20
N GLY A 186 23.79 -11.39 -17.27
CA GLY A 186 24.53 -11.73 -16.06
C GLY A 186 24.27 -10.83 -14.85
N TYR A 187 23.35 -9.88 -14.94
CA TYR A 187 22.95 -9.05 -13.80
C TYR A 187 21.88 -9.75 -12.98
N ASN A 188 22.09 -9.84 -11.67
CA ASN A 188 21.11 -10.41 -10.75
C ASN A 188 20.27 -9.28 -10.12
N PRO A 189 18.95 -9.47 -9.96
CA PRO A 189 18.12 -8.50 -9.26
C PRO A 189 18.50 -8.44 -7.76
N VAL A 190 18.51 -7.23 -7.20
CA VAL A 190 18.74 -7.01 -5.76
C VAL A 190 17.59 -7.59 -4.93
N VAL A 191 16.37 -7.43 -5.45
CA VAL A 191 15.14 -8.00 -4.89
C VAL A 191 14.41 -8.73 -6.01
N ASN A 192 13.99 -9.96 -5.75
CA ASN A 192 13.22 -10.73 -6.73
C ASN A 192 11.76 -10.27 -6.75
N SER A 193 11.49 -9.23 -7.52
CA SER A 193 10.14 -8.68 -7.71
C SER A 193 9.47 -9.27 -8.96
N ASN A 194 8.17 -9.55 -8.85
CA ASN A 194 7.29 -9.90 -9.98
C ASN A 194 6.33 -8.76 -10.34
N THR A 195 6.60 -7.55 -9.85
CA THR A 195 5.82 -6.34 -10.16
C THR A 195 6.49 -5.49 -11.22
N ASN A 196 5.99 -4.29 -11.46
CA ASN A 196 6.61 -3.33 -12.38
C ASN A 196 7.95 -2.75 -11.89
N GLN A 197 8.32 -2.93 -10.61
CA GLN A 197 9.56 -2.40 -10.04
C GLN A 197 10.66 -3.46 -10.09
N GLN A 198 11.77 -3.12 -10.73
CA GLN A 198 12.93 -4.00 -10.91
C GLN A 198 14.21 -3.25 -10.51
N PHE A 199 15.02 -3.85 -9.66
CA PHE A 199 16.23 -3.25 -9.11
C PHE A 199 17.46 -4.11 -9.43
N PHE A 200 18.45 -3.52 -10.08
CA PHE A 200 19.71 -4.15 -10.44
C PHE A 200 20.87 -3.26 -10.00
N LEU A 201 21.94 -3.88 -9.53
CA LEU A 201 23.21 -3.18 -9.34
C LEU A 201 23.98 -3.22 -10.65
N LEU A 202 24.37 -2.05 -11.11
CA LEU A 202 25.20 -1.88 -12.32
C LEU A 202 26.59 -1.39 -11.92
N PRO A 203 27.64 -1.71 -12.71
CA PRO A 203 28.95 -1.09 -12.54
C PRO A 203 28.87 0.44 -12.64
N ASN A 204 29.83 1.12 -12.03
CA ASN A 204 29.89 2.59 -12.03
C ASN A 204 30.66 3.15 -13.24
N ASP A 205 31.00 2.33 -14.23
CA ASP A 205 31.82 2.69 -15.40
C ASP A 205 30.95 3.10 -16.57
#